data_6579ec0daaa5873ab77b7dfe28773e7c
#
_entry.id   6579ec0daaa5873ab77b7dfe28773e7c
#
_cell.length_a   1.000
_cell.length_b   1.000
_cell.length_c   1.000
_cell.angle_alpha   90.00
_cell.angle_beta   90.00
_cell.angle_gamma   90.00
#
_symmetry.space_group_name_H-M   'P 1'
#
loop_
_entity.id
_entity.type
_entity.pdbx_description
1 polymer ?
#
loop_
_entity_poly.entity_id
_entity_poly.type
_entity_poly.pdbx_seq_one_letter_code
_entity_poly.pdbx_strand_id
1 'polypeptide(L)' 'LDAMPKDAVTEYLRAIACSRLGRKEEGREYFLQACRLDPRMEYRANLDPEITELLR' A
#
# COMPACT_ATOMS: atom_id res chain seq x y z
N LEU A 1 6.75 11.64 -17.25
CA LEU A 1 7.40 11.27 -16.54
C LEU A 1 7.13 10.11 -15.66
N ASP A 2 7.69 10.01 -14.63
CA ASP A 2 7.73 8.85 -13.83
C ASP A 2 6.59 8.69 -12.93
N ALA A 3 5.40 8.88 -13.43
CA ALA A 3 4.23 8.67 -12.66
C ALA A 3 4.12 7.21 -12.34
N MET A 4 3.80 6.88 -11.12
CA MET A 4 3.53 5.51 -10.75
C MET A 4 2.29 5.02 -11.46
N PRO A 5 2.23 3.71 -11.78
CA PRO A 5 1.03 3.16 -12.40
C PRO A 5 -0.18 3.47 -11.55
N LYS A 6 -1.26 3.85 -12.19
CA LYS A 6 -2.48 4.17 -11.47
C LYS A 6 -2.96 2.99 -10.64
N ASP A 7 -2.80 1.78 -11.18
CA ASP A 7 -3.24 0.59 -10.47
C ASP A 7 -2.48 0.40 -9.16
N ALA A 8 -1.17 0.66 -9.17
CA ALA A 8 -0.39 0.53 -7.96
C ALA A 8 -0.82 1.54 -6.91
N VAL A 9 -1.06 2.79 -7.32
CA VAL A 9 -1.52 3.82 -6.40
C VAL A 9 -2.89 3.46 -5.84
N THR A 10 -3.78 2.96 -6.69
CA THR A 10 -5.11 2.57 -6.26
C THR A 10 -5.05 1.49 -5.19
N GLU A 11 -4.24 0.45 -5.40
CA GLU A 11 -4.13 -0.63 -4.43
C GLU A 11 -3.49 -0.13 -3.14
N TYR A 12 -2.52 0.76 -3.25
CA TYR A 12 -1.89 1.35 -2.08
C TYR A 12 -2.91 2.13 -1.23
N LEU A 13 -3.74 2.92 -1.88
CA LEU A 13 -4.77 3.68 -1.18
C LEU A 13 -5.82 2.77 -0.54
N ARG A 14 -6.14 1.67 -1.20
CA ARG A 14 -7.05 0.68 -0.62
C ARG A 14 -6.44 0.06 0.63
N ALA A 15 -5.14 -0.18 0.61
CA ALA A 15 -4.45 -0.71 1.78
C ALA A 15 -4.59 0.25 2.96
N ILE A 16 -4.43 1.54 2.71
CA ILE A 16 -4.57 2.54 3.76
C ILE A 16 -6.01 2.57 4.28
N ALA A 17 -6.98 2.53 3.37
CA ALA A 17 -8.38 2.53 3.77
C ALA A 17 -8.70 1.32 4.64
N CYS A 18 -8.22 0.15 4.27
CA CYS A 18 -8.45 -1.06 5.06
C CYS A 18 -7.81 -0.94 6.43
N SER A 19 -6.61 -0.35 6.48
CA SER A 19 -5.95 -0.14 7.75
C SER A 19 -6.80 0.72 8.68
N ARG A 20 -7.38 1.76 8.14
CA ARG A 20 -8.22 2.67 8.93
C ARG A 20 -9.50 2.00 9.41
N LEU A 21 -10.00 1.04 8.65
CA LEU A 21 -11.19 0.30 9.01
C LEU A 21 -10.89 -0.89 9.92
N GLY A 22 -9.63 -1.12 10.24
CA GLY A 22 -9.25 -2.24 11.08
C GLY A 22 -9.12 -3.56 10.34
N ARG A 23 -9.16 -3.52 9.01
CA ARG A 23 -9.06 -4.72 8.19
C ARG A 23 -7.62 -4.94 7.75
N LYS A 24 -6.79 -5.28 8.71
CA LYS A 24 -5.35 -5.36 8.45
C LYS A 24 -4.96 -6.41 7.44
N GLU A 25 -5.60 -7.57 7.50
CA GLU A 25 -5.26 -8.64 6.56
C GLU A 25 -5.55 -8.25 5.13
N GLU A 26 -6.73 -7.68 4.90
CA GLU A 26 -7.09 -7.21 3.57
C GLU A 26 -6.15 -6.08 3.12
N GLY A 27 -5.84 -5.18 4.05
CA GLY A 27 -4.93 -4.09 3.72
C GLY A 27 -3.56 -4.58 3.30
N ARG A 28 -3.04 -5.59 3.98
CA ARG A 28 -1.76 -6.15 3.59
C ARG A 28 -1.79 -6.75 2.19
N GLU A 29 -2.88 -7.41 1.85
CA GLU A 29 -3.01 -7.98 0.51
C GLU A 29 -3.02 -6.91 -0.55
N TYR A 30 -3.76 -5.83 -0.31
CA TYR A 30 -3.75 -4.70 -1.24
C TYR A 30 -2.37 -4.09 -1.37
N PHE A 31 -1.67 -3.98 -0.26
CA PHE A 31 -0.32 -3.45 -0.29
C PHE A 31 0.61 -4.35 -1.10
N LEU A 32 0.51 -5.66 -0.94
CA LEU A 32 1.32 -6.59 -1.71
C LEU A 32 1.02 -6.47 -3.20
N GLN A 33 -0.25 -6.29 -3.55
CA GLN A 33 -0.62 -6.08 -4.94
C GLN A 33 0.04 -4.81 -5.49
N ALA A 34 0.02 -3.75 -4.69
CA ALA A 34 0.64 -2.50 -5.10
C ALA A 34 2.13 -2.71 -5.36
N CYS A 35 2.80 -3.45 -4.50
CA CYS A 35 4.23 -3.71 -4.66
C CYS A 35 4.52 -4.56 -5.89
N ARG A 36 3.63 -5.47 -6.24
CA ARG A 36 3.78 -6.26 -7.46
C ARG A 36 3.65 -5.39 -8.69
N LEU A 37 2.76 -4.43 -8.64
CA LEU A 37 2.55 -3.53 -9.76
C LEU A 37 3.68 -2.51 -9.87
N ASP A 38 4.21 -2.08 -8.73
CA ASP A 38 5.31 -1.12 -8.71
C ASP A 38 6.15 -1.33 -7.47
N PRO A 39 7.36 -1.90 -7.62
CA PRO A 39 8.23 -2.17 -6.46
C PRO A 39 8.59 -0.94 -5.65
N ARG A 40 8.46 0.25 -6.23
CA ARG A 40 8.76 1.49 -5.50
C ARG A 40 7.80 1.71 -4.34
N MET A 41 6.68 1.00 -4.31
CA MET A 41 5.74 1.11 -3.20
C MET A 41 6.34 0.68 -1.88
N GLU A 42 7.32 -0.22 -1.90
CA GLU A 42 8.00 -0.61 -0.66
C GLU A 42 8.71 0.57 -0.02
N TYR A 43 9.37 1.38 -0.84
CA TYR A 43 10.05 2.56 -0.31
C TYR A 43 9.05 3.55 0.27
N ARG A 44 7.95 3.71 -0.42
CA ARG A 44 6.90 4.61 0.03
C ARG A 44 6.33 4.13 1.37
N ALA A 45 6.16 2.82 1.51
CA ALA A 45 5.64 2.24 2.73
C ALA A 45 6.55 2.50 3.92
N ASN A 46 7.85 2.45 3.69
CA ASN A 46 8.81 2.70 4.78
C ASN A 46 8.72 4.11 5.32
N LEU A 47 8.20 5.03 4.51
CA LEU A 47 8.05 6.42 4.91
C LEU A 47 6.65 6.75 5.39
N ASP A 48 5.73 5.78 5.31
CA ASP A 48 4.33 6.01 5.63
C ASP A 48 3.97 5.28 6.93
N PRO A 49 3.71 6.01 8.02
CA PRO A 49 3.40 5.37 9.30
C PRO A 49 2.15 4.50 9.25
N GLU A 50 1.17 4.84 8.43
CA GLU A 50 -0.05 4.04 8.34
C GLU A 50 0.25 2.64 7.80
N ILE A 51 1.08 2.57 6.78
CA ILE A 51 1.44 1.29 6.19
C ILE A 51 2.38 0.52 7.12
N THR A 52 3.29 1.22 7.78
CA THR A 52 4.19 0.58 8.73
C THR A 52 3.38 -0.10 9.84
N GLU A 53 2.36 0.59 10.35
CA GLU A 53 1.48 0.01 11.35
C GLU A 53 0.74 -1.20 10.81
N LEU A 54 0.29 -1.11 9.58
CA LEU A 54 -0.45 -2.19 8.93
C LEU A 54 0.40 -3.45 8.83
N LEU A 55 1.69 -3.30 8.59
CA LEU A 55 2.58 -4.43 8.36
C LEU A 55 3.14 -5.05 9.63
N ARG A 56 2.86 -4.47 10.76
CA ARG A 56 3.32 -5.01 12.03
C ARG A 56 2.66 -6.32 12.43
#